data_ce0fcfc78f0eec3935a184a3d86e01cc
#
_entry.id   ce0fcfc78f0eec3935a184a3d86e01cc
#
_cell.length_a   1.000
_cell.length_b   1.000
_cell.length_c   1.000
_cell.angle_alpha   90.00
_cell.angle_beta   90.00
_cell.angle_gamma   90.00
#
_symmetry.space_group_name_H-M   'P 1'
#
loop_
_entity.id
_entity.type
_entity.pdbx_description
1 polymer ?
#
loop_
_entity_poly.entity_id
_entity_poly.type
_entity_poly.pdbx_seq_one_letter_code
_entity_poly.pdbx_strand_id
1 'polypeptide(L)'
;MTAIIRLITFDLDDTLWDARPALEAGEAAQTAYLSTRFPSLSLDIMSKKTLSNVRQALLREQPELVHKISLFRETFIKRLLQSQGVSDIESTIAASDAFAAFISHRHEVSLFADAKSVLTYLRQRYQIGALTNGNADVRKTEIGEHFDFA
;
A
#
# COMPACT_ATOMS: atom_id res chain seq x y z
N MET A 1 -30.72 27.25 9.96
CA MET A 1 -30.78 26.22 8.91
C MET A 1 -30.04 24.99 9.42
N THR A 2 -30.72 23.87 9.56
CA THR A 2 -30.07 22.62 10.00
C THR A 2 -29.39 22.01 8.76
N ALA A 3 -28.08 21.81 8.82
CA ALA A 3 -27.36 21.17 7.72
C ALA A 3 -27.84 19.71 7.56
N ILE A 4 -28.20 19.32 6.35
CA ILE A 4 -28.61 17.95 6.04
C ILE A 4 -27.36 17.20 5.56
N ILE A 5 -26.91 16.20 6.32
CA ILE A 5 -25.85 15.29 5.89
C ILE A 5 -26.38 14.42 4.76
N ARG A 6 -25.64 14.34 3.66
CA ARG A 6 -25.99 13.52 2.47
C ARG A 6 -24.88 12.54 2.10
N LEU A 7 -23.67 12.77 2.58
CA LEU A 7 -22.48 12.03 2.27
C LEU A 7 -21.72 11.70 3.56
N ILE A 8 -21.21 10.48 3.63
CA ILE A 8 -20.30 10.03 4.69
C ILE A 8 -19.06 9.45 4.01
N THR A 9 -17.88 9.87 4.45
CA THR A 9 -16.62 9.27 4.00
C THR A 9 -16.01 8.45 5.13
N PHE A 10 -15.43 7.32 4.76
CA PHE A 10 -14.70 6.44 5.65
C PHE A 10 -13.22 6.43 5.28
N ASP A 11 -12.35 6.51 6.27
CA ASP A 11 -11.02 5.96 6.13
C ASP A 11 -11.11 4.43 6.09
N LEU A 12 -10.08 3.78 5.57
CA LEU A 12 -10.11 2.35 5.32
C LEU A 12 -9.28 1.59 6.36
N ASP A 13 -7.96 1.79 6.33
CA ASP A 13 -7.01 1.10 7.20
C ASP A 13 -7.26 1.45 8.67
N ASP A 14 -7.29 0.43 9.52
CA ASP A 14 -7.54 0.55 10.98
C ASP A 14 -8.90 1.19 11.34
N THR A 15 -9.76 1.38 10.33
CA THR A 15 -11.14 1.86 10.47
C THR A 15 -12.16 0.79 10.08
N LEU A 16 -11.99 0.15 8.93
CA LEU A 16 -12.87 -0.92 8.46
C LEU A 16 -12.25 -2.32 8.59
N TRP A 17 -10.92 -2.38 8.71
CA TRP A 17 -10.12 -3.59 8.91
C TRP A 17 -8.78 -3.28 9.60
N ASP A 18 -8.14 -4.28 10.20
CA ASP A 18 -6.74 -4.18 10.63
C ASP A 18 -5.84 -4.28 9.38
N ALA A 19 -5.11 -3.21 9.09
CA ALA A 19 -4.23 -3.13 7.91
C ALA A 19 -2.99 -4.03 8.03
N ARG A 20 -2.57 -4.37 9.24
CA ARG A 20 -1.29 -5.03 9.52
C ARG A 20 -1.14 -6.40 8.84
N PRO A 21 -2.12 -7.34 8.90
CA PRO A 21 -1.96 -8.64 8.25
C PRO A 21 -1.73 -8.54 6.74
N ALA A 22 -2.47 -7.66 6.05
CA ALA A 22 -2.33 -7.45 4.62
C ALA A 22 -0.99 -6.78 4.24
N LEU A 23 -0.52 -5.85 5.07
CA LEU A 23 0.80 -5.22 4.91
C LEU A 23 1.92 -6.24 5.10
N GLU A 24 1.87 -7.06 6.15
CA GLU A 24 2.87 -8.10 6.44
C GLU A 24 2.90 -9.16 5.33
N ALA A 25 1.75 -9.62 4.85
CA ALA A 25 1.67 -10.56 3.73
C ALA A 25 2.26 -9.96 2.44
N GLY A 26 1.93 -8.71 2.12
CA GLY A 26 2.49 -8.00 0.98
C GLY A 26 4.01 -7.83 1.08
N GLU A 27 4.53 -7.46 2.25
CA GLU A 27 5.97 -7.33 2.49
C GLU A 27 6.70 -8.68 2.38
N ALA A 28 6.10 -9.76 2.87
CA ALA A 28 6.63 -11.10 2.72
C ALA A 28 6.69 -11.52 1.24
N ALA A 29 5.63 -11.28 0.47
CA ALA A 29 5.57 -11.60 -0.96
C ALA A 29 6.62 -10.78 -1.76
N GLN A 30 6.74 -9.48 -1.50
CA GLN A 30 7.76 -8.61 -2.08
C GLN A 30 9.18 -9.13 -1.79
N THR A 31 9.45 -9.49 -0.52
CA THR A 31 10.75 -9.99 -0.08
C THR A 31 11.07 -11.33 -0.73
N ALA A 32 10.10 -12.25 -0.81
CA ALA A 32 10.27 -13.54 -1.47
C ALA A 32 10.60 -13.38 -2.96
N TYR A 33 9.90 -12.48 -3.67
CA TYR A 33 10.20 -12.16 -5.06
C TYR A 33 11.64 -11.67 -5.24
N LEU A 34 12.05 -10.67 -4.45
CA LEU A 34 13.40 -10.09 -4.54
C LEU A 34 14.49 -11.12 -4.20
N SER A 35 14.29 -11.95 -3.18
CA SER A 35 15.25 -13.00 -2.80
C SER A 35 15.38 -14.08 -3.86
N THR A 36 14.29 -14.43 -4.55
CA THR A 36 14.31 -15.39 -5.65
C THR A 36 14.98 -14.80 -6.88
N ARG A 37 14.71 -13.54 -7.21
CA ARG A 37 15.24 -12.86 -8.41
C ARG A 37 16.71 -12.49 -8.25
N PHE A 38 17.15 -12.19 -7.04
CA PHE A 38 18.49 -11.74 -6.71
C PHE A 38 19.10 -12.51 -5.54
N PRO A 39 19.34 -13.83 -5.67
CA PRO A 39 19.82 -14.66 -4.57
C PRO A 39 21.23 -14.30 -4.09
N SER A 40 22.00 -13.61 -4.94
CA SER A 40 23.36 -13.14 -4.60
C SER A 40 23.38 -11.78 -3.87
N LEU A 41 22.25 -11.07 -3.83
CA LEU A 41 22.20 -9.84 -3.06
C LEU A 41 22.24 -10.17 -1.57
N SER A 42 23.25 -9.63 -0.90
CA SER A 42 23.49 -9.95 0.50
C SER A 42 22.34 -9.49 1.40
N LEU A 43 22.23 -10.13 2.57
CA LEU A 43 21.31 -9.72 3.63
C LEU A 43 21.48 -8.24 4.05
N ASP A 44 22.60 -7.61 3.68
CA ASP A 44 22.85 -6.17 3.93
C ASP A 44 21.83 -5.26 3.23
N ILE A 45 21.23 -5.69 2.11
CA ILE A 45 20.10 -4.98 1.50
C ILE A 45 18.96 -4.80 2.51
N MET A 46 18.75 -5.82 3.34
CA MET A 46 17.67 -5.84 4.34
C MET A 46 18.10 -5.26 5.68
N SER A 47 19.35 -4.79 5.82
CA SER A 47 19.78 -4.16 7.06
C SER A 47 18.99 -2.87 7.30
N LYS A 48 18.55 -2.64 8.55
CA LYS A 48 17.82 -1.42 8.93
C LYS A 48 18.58 -0.15 8.57
N LYS A 49 19.91 -0.18 8.64
CA LYS A 49 20.77 0.97 8.31
C LYS A 49 20.73 1.27 6.81
N THR A 50 20.89 0.27 5.96
CA THR A 50 20.81 0.43 4.49
C THR A 50 19.45 0.95 4.08
N LEU A 51 18.37 0.34 4.57
CA LEU A 51 16.99 0.77 4.30
C LEU A 51 16.76 2.23 4.72
N SER A 52 17.23 2.61 5.92
CA SER A 52 17.11 3.98 6.42
C SER A 52 17.88 4.98 5.55
N ASN A 53 19.12 4.65 5.16
CA ASN A 53 19.95 5.54 4.35
C ASN A 53 19.33 5.78 2.97
N VAL A 54 18.89 4.72 2.28
CA VAL A 54 18.23 4.82 0.97
C VAL A 54 16.95 5.63 1.06
N ARG A 55 16.13 5.37 2.10
CA ARG A 55 14.90 6.13 2.34
C ARG A 55 15.16 7.62 2.53
N GLN A 56 16.12 7.97 3.38
CA GLN A 56 16.46 9.38 3.66
C GLN A 56 17.02 10.08 2.43
N ALA A 57 17.88 9.41 1.66
CA ALA A 57 18.41 9.96 0.42
C ALA A 57 17.28 10.22 -0.59
N LEU A 58 16.41 9.24 -0.80
CA LEU A 58 15.28 9.35 -1.72
C LEU A 58 14.34 10.51 -1.33
N LEU A 59 13.96 10.65 -0.07
CA LEU A 59 13.06 11.72 0.39
C LEU A 59 13.73 13.11 0.38
N ARG A 60 15.06 13.19 0.44
CA ARG A 60 15.77 14.46 0.22
C ARG A 60 15.77 14.88 -1.25
N GLU A 61 15.91 13.93 -2.16
CA GLU A 61 15.94 14.18 -3.62
C GLU A 61 14.52 14.42 -4.17
N GLN A 62 13.52 13.73 -3.65
CA GLN A 62 12.14 13.72 -4.12
C GLN A 62 11.15 13.81 -2.93
N PRO A 63 11.04 14.97 -2.28
CA PRO A 63 10.21 15.15 -1.08
C PRO A 63 8.72 14.90 -1.31
N GLU A 64 8.23 15.09 -2.54
CA GLU A 64 6.84 14.84 -2.91
C GLU A 64 6.42 13.38 -2.80
N LEU A 65 7.38 12.45 -2.78
CA LEU A 65 7.11 11.01 -2.63
C LEU A 65 6.52 10.67 -1.25
N VAL A 66 6.66 11.53 -0.25
CA VAL A 66 6.04 11.33 1.07
C VAL A 66 4.51 11.19 0.98
N HIS A 67 3.90 11.82 -0.04
CA HIS A 67 2.45 11.78 -0.29
C HIS A 67 2.04 10.77 -1.39
N LYS A 68 2.99 10.03 -1.97
CA LYS A 68 2.76 9.09 -3.07
C LYS A 68 3.26 7.70 -2.68
N ILE A 69 2.59 7.08 -1.72
CA ILE A 69 3.07 5.88 -1.03
C ILE A 69 3.42 4.71 -1.97
N SER A 70 2.63 4.48 -3.02
CA SER A 70 2.91 3.42 -4.00
C SER A 70 4.16 3.74 -4.83
N LEU A 71 4.23 4.96 -5.36
CA LEU A 71 5.39 5.42 -6.13
C LEU A 71 6.65 5.46 -5.26
N PHE A 72 6.51 5.89 -3.99
CA PHE A 72 7.61 5.85 -3.04
C PHE A 72 8.15 4.43 -2.87
N ARG A 73 7.28 3.43 -2.65
CA ARG A 73 7.69 2.02 -2.45
C ARG A 73 8.42 1.49 -3.68
N GLU A 74 7.88 1.69 -4.87
CA GLU A 74 8.50 1.24 -6.13
C GLU A 74 9.86 1.92 -6.36
N THR A 75 9.92 3.25 -6.23
CA THR A 75 11.17 4.01 -6.37
C THR A 75 12.22 3.61 -5.32
N PHE A 76 11.78 3.34 -4.09
CA PHE A 76 12.64 2.90 -3.02
C PHE A 76 13.27 1.53 -3.32
N ILE A 77 12.49 0.55 -3.81
CA ILE A 77 13.00 -0.76 -4.22
C ILE A 77 14.01 -0.60 -5.36
N LYS A 78 13.68 0.20 -6.38
CA LYS A 78 14.59 0.48 -7.50
C LYS A 78 15.94 1.02 -6.98
N ARG A 79 15.90 2.05 -6.13
CA ARG A 79 17.13 2.64 -5.55
C ARG A 79 17.91 1.65 -4.70
N LEU A 80 17.21 0.82 -3.95
CA LEU A 80 17.84 -0.22 -3.13
C LEU A 80 18.62 -1.21 -4.02
N LEU A 81 18.03 -1.69 -5.10
CA LEU A 81 18.67 -2.58 -6.06
C LEU A 81 19.86 -1.91 -6.76
N GLN A 82 19.72 -0.67 -7.19
CA GLN A 82 20.81 0.11 -7.79
C GLN A 82 21.99 0.30 -6.82
N SER A 83 21.73 0.51 -5.55
CA SER A 83 22.78 0.63 -4.53
C SER A 83 23.61 -0.64 -4.35
N GLN A 84 23.10 -1.77 -4.85
CA GLN A 84 23.77 -3.08 -4.85
C GLN A 84 24.34 -3.46 -6.24
N GLY A 85 24.39 -2.49 -7.17
CA GLY A 85 25.00 -2.69 -8.48
C GLY A 85 24.06 -3.27 -9.55
N VAL A 86 22.76 -3.39 -9.28
CA VAL A 86 21.78 -3.80 -10.29
C VAL A 86 21.61 -2.65 -11.31
N SER A 87 21.58 -3.00 -12.60
CA SER A 87 21.42 -2.02 -13.69
C SER A 87 20.09 -1.24 -13.57
N ASP A 88 20.02 -0.06 -14.20
CA ASP A 88 18.82 0.78 -14.18
C ASP A 88 17.60 0.06 -14.80
N ILE A 89 17.78 -0.61 -15.92
CA ILE A 89 16.72 -1.35 -16.60
C ILE A 89 16.21 -2.49 -15.72
N GLU A 90 17.11 -3.31 -15.21
CA GLU A 90 16.76 -4.47 -14.40
C GLU A 90 16.14 -4.07 -13.05
N SER A 91 16.67 -3.04 -12.41
CA SER A 91 16.11 -2.52 -11.15
C SER A 91 14.72 -1.91 -11.34
N THR A 92 14.45 -1.29 -12.50
CA THR A 92 13.13 -0.75 -12.84
C THR A 92 12.10 -1.87 -12.96
N ILE A 93 12.41 -2.90 -13.76
CA ILE A 93 11.51 -4.06 -13.95
C ILE A 93 11.27 -4.76 -12.61
N ALA A 94 12.35 -5.06 -11.89
CA ALA A 94 12.25 -5.79 -10.63
C ALA A 94 11.50 -5.00 -9.55
N ALA A 95 11.61 -3.68 -9.51
CA ALA A 95 10.86 -2.85 -8.57
C ALA A 95 9.36 -2.88 -8.87
N SER A 96 8.98 -2.81 -10.14
CA SER A 96 7.58 -2.91 -10.57
C SER A 96 6.99 -4.27 -10.22
N ASP A 97 7.70 -5.36 -10.54
CA ASP A 97 7.24 -6.73 -10.23
C ASP A 97 7.17 -6.97 -8.71
N ALA A 98 8.15 -6.50 -7.95
CA ALA A 98 8.15 -6.60 -6.48
C ALA A 98 6.99 -5.80 -5.86
N PHE A 99 6.68 -4.62 -6.42
CA PHE A 99 5.52 -3.84 -6.01
C PHE A 99 4.21 -4.55 -6.39
N ALA A 100 4.13 -5.16 -7.56
CA ALA A 100 2.96 -5.95 -7.96
C ALA A 100 2.72 -7.13 -7.01
N ALA A 101 3.78 -7.82 -6.56
CA ALA A 101 3.69 -8.87 -5.54
C ALA A 101 3.17 -8.33 -4.21
N PHE A 102 3.64 -7.16 -3.77
CA PHE A 102 3.14 -6.50 -2.56
C PHE A 102 1.65 -6.14 -2.67
N ILE A 103 1.28 -5.43 -3.74
CA ILE A 103 -0.06 -4.85 -3.87
C ILE A 103 -1.14 -5.92 -4.07
N SER A 104 -0.81 -7.11 -4.59
CA SER A 104 -1.75 -8.21 -4.73
C SER A 104 -2.34 -8.65 -3.38
N HIS A 105 -1.53 -8.66 -2.32
CA HIS A 105 -1.98 -9.01 -0.97
C HIS A 105 -2.62 -7.84 -0.20
N ARG A 106 -2.40 -6.62 -0.67
CA ARG A 106 -2.88 -5.40 0.02
C ARG A 106 -4.39 -5.27 0.09
N HIS A 107 -5.10 -6.01 -0.75
CA HIS A 107 -6.56 -6.02 -0.81
C HIS A 107 -7.18 -7.26 -0.13
N GLU A 108 -6.37 -8.18 0.38
CA GLU A 108 -6.79 -9.37 1.14
C GLU A 108 -6.98 -8.97 2.61
N VAL A 109 -8.05 -8.23 2.90
CA VAL A 109 -8.33 -7.67 4.21
C VAL A 109 -9.42 -8.44 4.94
N SER A 110 -9.31 -8.51 6.27
CA SER A 110 -10.36 -9.05 7.14
C SER A 110 -11.08 -7.90 7.85
N LEU A 111 -12.35 -7.73 7.53
CA LEU A 111 -13.16 -6.65 8.08
C LEU A 111 -13.36 -6.78 9.59
N PHE A 112 -13.45 -5.64 10.27
CA PHE A 112 -14.00 -5.63 11.63
C PHE A 112 -15.46 -6.08 11.63
N ALA A 113 -15.89 -6.73 12.72
CA ALA A 113 -17.16 -7.46 12.79
C ALA A 113 -18.39 -6.66 12.32
N ASP A 114 -18.44 -5.36 12.63
CA ASP A 114 -19.58 -4.51 12.33
C ASP A 114 -19.44 -3.70 11.03
N ALA A 115 -18.27 -3.70 10.38
CA ALA A 115 -17.98 -2.83 9.25
C ALA A 115 -19.01 -2.99 8.11
N LYS A 116 -19.26 -4.20 7.66
CA LYS A 116 -20.17 -4.48 6.56
C LYS A 116 -21.62 -4.14 6.90
N SER A 117 -22.07 -4.46 8.11
CA SER A 117 -23.46 -4.17 8.55
C SER A 117 -23.71 -2.68 8.66
N VAL A 118 -22.75 -1.92 9.19
CA VAL A 118 -22.81 -0.45 9.29
C VAL A 118 -22.85 0.19 7.91
N LEU A 119 -21.98 -0.21 6.97
CA LEU A 119 -21.99 0.31 5.60
C LEU A 119 -23.32 0.02 4.90
N THR A 120 -23.84 -1.21 5.02
CA THR A 120 -25.15 -1.59 4.46
C THR A 120 -26.29 -0.74 5.02
N TYR A 121 -26.28 -0.46 6.33
CA TYR A 121 -27.30 0.39 6.96
C TYR A 121 -27.22 1.84 6.48
N LEU A 122 -26.00 2.41 6.45
CA LEU A 122 -25.79 3.81 6.10
C LEU A 122 -26.08 4.09 4.62
N ARG A 123 -25.75 3.16 3.72
CA ARG A 123 -26.01 3.28 2.28
C ARG A 123 -27.49 3.47 1.92
N GLN A 124 -28.40 3.07 2.82
CA GLN A 124 -29.83 3.29 2.60
C GLN A 124 -30.25 4.78 2.65
N ARG A 125 -29.40 5.65 3.22
CA ARG A 125 -29.72 7.06 3.50
C ARG A 125 -28.68 8.05 3.02
N TYR A 126 -27.44 7.59 2.82
CA TYR A 126 -26.29 8.43 2.52
C TYR A 126 -25.51 7.87 1.33
N GLN A 127 -24.89 8.75 0.59
CA GLN A 127 -23.79 8.37 -0.29
C GLN A 127 -22.57 8.02 0.58
N ILE A 128 -21.85 6.97 0.18
CA ILE A 128 -20.68 6.49 0.92
C ILE A 128 -19.44 6.65 0.06
N GLY A 129 -18.43 7.34 0.58
CA GLY A 129 -17.13 7.52 -0.06
C GLY A 129 -16.01 6.91 0.75
N ALA A 130 -14.94 6.49 0.09
CA ALA A 130 -13.67 6.17 0.73
C ALA A 130 -12.73 7.37 0.63
N LEU A 131 -12.05 7.69 1.74
CA LEU A 131 -11.03 8.72 1.82
C LEU A 131 -9.88 8.18 2.66
N THR A 132 -8.82 7.71 2.01
CA THR A 132 -7.69 7.06 2.66
C THR A 132 -6.36 7.68 2.23
N ASN A 133 -5.38 7.68 3.12
CA ASN A 133 -3.99 7.99 2.83
C ASN A 133 -3.15 6.73 2.52
N GLY A 134 -3.76 5.55 2.61
CA GLY A 134 -3.16 4.28 2.23
C GLY A 134 -3.21 4.01 0.72
N ASN A 135 -2.80 2.81 0.33
CA ASN A 135 -2.83 2.35 -1.06
C ASN A 135 -3.73 1.14 -1.29
N ALA A 136 -4.62 0.84 -0.35
CA ALA A 136 -5.69 -0.12 -0.58
C ALA A 136 -6.75 0.48 -1.50
N ASP A 137 -7.08 -0.24 -2.57
CA ASP A 137 -8.22 0.10 -3.43
C ASP A 137 -9.44 -0.63 -2.88
N VAL A 138 -10.36 0.11 -2.25
CA VAL A 138 -11.56 -0.48 -1.65
C VAL A 138 -12.41 -1.24 -2.65
N ARG A 139 -12.38 -0.86 -3.93
CA ARG A 139 -13.12 -1.54 -5.02
C ARG A 139 -12.63 -2.97 -5.27
N LYS A 140 -11.44 -3.32 -4.79
CA LYS A 140 -10.85 -4.67 -4.87
C LYS A 140 -11.07 -5.49 -3.61
N THR A 141 -11.80 -4.98 -2.65
CA THR A 141 -12.18 -5.68 -1.40
C THR A 141 -13.62 -6.16 -1.46
N GLU A 142 -14.01 -7.03 -0.53
CA GLU A 142 -15.37 -7.57 -0.45
C GLU A 142 -16.47 -6.54 -0.16
N ILE A 143 -16.09 -5.31 0.26
CA ILE A 143 -17.03 -4.21 0.53
C ILE A 143 -17.02 -3.12 -0.55
N GLY A 144 -16.32 -3.33 -1.65
CA GLY A 144 -16.18 -2.33 -2.71
C GLY A 144 -17.52 -1.83 -3.25
N GLU A 145 -18.51 -2.71 -3.34
CA GLU A 145 -19.87 -2.37 -3.79
C GLU A 145 -20.65 -1.40 -2.88
N HIS A 146 -20.18 -1.19 -1.64
CA HIS A 146 -20.80 -0.27 -0.68
C HIS A 146 -20.38 1.18 -0.90
N PHE A 147 -19.39 1.44 -1.73
CA PHE A 147 -18.83 2.77 -1.96
C PHE A 147 -19.27 3.33 -3.30
N ASP A 148 -19.75 4.56 -3.30
CA ASP A 148 -20.15 5.29 -4.51
C ASP A 148 -18.92 5.91 -5.21
N PHE A 149 -17.84 6.19 -4.42
CA PHE A 149 -16.56 6.70 -4.94
C PHE A 149 -15.40 6.41 -3.96
N ALA A 150 -14.17 6.44 -4.49
CA ALA A 150 -12.91 6.30 -3.75
C ALA A 150 -11.81 7.14 -4.44
#